data_2876d00120d296130c95918b89b04126
#
_entry.id   2876d00120d296130c95918b89b04126
#
_cell.length_a   1.000
_cell.length_b   1.000
_cell.length_c   1.000
_cell.angle_alpha   90.00
_cell.angle_beta   90.00
_cell.angle_gamma   90.00
#
_symmetry.space_group_name_H-M   'P 1'
#
loop_
_entity.id
_entity.type
_entity.pdbx_description
1 polymer ?
#
loop_
_entity_poly.entity_id
_entity_poly.type
_entity_poly.pdbx_seq_one_letter_code
_entity_poly.pdbx_strand_id
1 'polypeptide(L)'
;TTTSINVAYYLAKFGNKVLLLDFDPQGNATSGLGFLKDDVKITMAEVILGKNKLSDCIIPTKEKNLFIAPSMPTLADAELNLTKAEKRFRRLQIAISSVEGEYDYVIIDCPPSLSLLTVNALAAAQYVVLPVQAEFYALEGLSQLINSMGLVGKNVNPTLSLLGVLPTMMDSRTTLSGQVHSEIAKFFPNKIFKTSIPRNIRLAEAPSHGVPVGVYDRFSKGARAYKAVTKEIMERVGD
;
A
#
# COMPACT_ATOMS: atom_id res chain seq x y z
N THR A 1 -3.45 0.14 -4.38
CA THR A 1 -2.50 0.90 -5.23
C THR A 1 -2.73 2.40 -5.17
N THR A 2 -3.92 2.93 -5.51
CA THR A 2 -4.16 4.40 -5.49
C THR A 2 -3.85 5.01 -4.13
N THR A 3 -4.20 4.35 -3.03
CA THR A 3 -3.89 4.79 -1.67
C THR A 3 -2.38 4.77 -1.42
N SER A 4 -1.69 3.70 -1.78
CA SER A 4 -0.25 3.53 -1.55
C SER A 4 0.56 4.61 -2.28
N ILE A 5 0.27 4.87 -3.56
CA ILE A 5 0.93 5.93 -4.35
C ILE A 5 0.73 7.30 -3.72
N ASN A 6 -0.53 7.65 -3.38
CA ASN A 6 -0.83 9.01 -2.93
C ASN A 6 -0.41 9.27 -1.49
N VAL A 7 -0.45 8.27 -0.60
CA VAL A 7 0.11 8.36 0.75
C VAL A 7 1.63 8.51 0.67
N ALA A 8 2.33 7.67 -0.10
CA ALA A 8 3.77 7.76 -0.29
C ALA A 8 4.20 9.14 -0.83
N TYR A 9 3.46 9.66 -1.82
CA TYR A 9 3.69 11.00 -2.36
C TYR A 9 3.55 12.10 -1.30
N TYR A 10 2.48 12.09 -0.49
CA TYR A 10 2.28 13.15 0.50
C TYR A 10 3.24 13.02 1.68
N LEU A 11 3.64 11.81 2.10
CA LEU A 11 4.71 11.63 3.08
C LEU A 11 6.02 12.27 2.58
N ALA A 12 6.40 12.00 1.32
CA ALA A 12 7.57 12.61 0.70
C ALA A 12 7.43 14.14 0.58
N LYS A 13 6.23 14.63 0.27
CA LYS A 13 5.93 16.07 0.19
C LYS A 13 6.00 16.79 1.54
N PHE A 14 5.79 16.06 2.64
CA PHE A 14 5.97 16.55 4.01
C PHE A 14 7.43 16.49 4.49
N GLY A 15 8.35 16.03 3.65
CA GLY A 15 9.80 16.07 3.92
C GLY A 15 10.43 14.73 4.24
N ASN A 16 9.64 13.68 4.39
CA ASN A 16 10.13 12.33 4.71
C ASN A 16 10.78 11.67 3.49
N LYS A 17 11.77 10.82 3.71
CA LYS A 17 12.35 9.95 2.69
C LYS A 17 11.54 8.66 2.62
N VAL A 18 10.84 8.40 1.52
CA VAL A 18 9.83 7.36 1.38
C VAL A 18 10.20 6.35 0.32
N LEU A 19 10.11 5.07 0.66
CA LEU A 19 10.21 3.95 -0.26
C LEU A 19 8.82 3.33 -0.47
N LEU A 20 8.34 3.30 -1.72
CA LEU A 20 7.17 2.55 -2.13
C LEU A 20 7.61 1.21 -2.71
N LEU A 21 7.23 0.11 -2.09
CA LEU A 21 7.41 -1.24 -2.62
C LEU A 21 6.15 -1.63 -3.38
N ASP A 22 6.22 -1.77 -4.69
CA ASP A 22 5.16 -2.37 -5.48
C ASP A 22 5.28 -3.90 -5.33
N PHE A 23 4.38 -4.51 -4.58
CA PHE A 23 4.39 -5.94 -4.26
C PHE A 23 3.18 -6.67 -4.83
N ASP A 24 2.57 -6.07 -5.86
CA ASP A 24 1.50 -6.66 -6.66
C ASP A 24 2.06 -7.08 -8.03
N PRO A 25 1.87 -8.34 -8.47
CA PRO A 25 2.26 -8.79 -9.81
C PRO A 25 1.67 -7.97 -10.97
N GLN A 26 0.57 -7.23 -10.72
CA GLN A 26 0.00 -6.34 -11.73
C GLN A 26 0.88 -5.11 -12.02
N GLY A 27 1.77 -4.71 -11.09
CA GLY A 27 2.69 -3.59 -11.27
C GLY A 27 1.99 -2.23 -11.39
N ASN A 28 0.81 -2.09 -10.74
CA ASN A 28 0.00 -0.89 -10.88
C ASN A 28 0.60 0.34 -10.17
N ALA A 29 1.37 0.16 -9.11
CA ALA A 29 2.08 1.28 -8.48
C ALA A 29 3.27 1.72 -9.34
N THR A 30 3.95 0.77 -9.97
CA THR A 30 5.05 1.02 -10.91
C THR A 30 4.57 1.85 -12.10
N SER A 31 3.56 1.37 -12.81
CA SER A 31 2.99 2.09 -13.96
C SER A 31 2.32 3.41 -13.56
N GLY A 32 1.65 3.45 -12.40
CA GLY A 32 1.01 4.64 -11.87
C GLY A 32 1.97 5.76 -11.47
N LEU A 33 3.27 5.47 -11.31
CA LEU A 33 4.34 6.45 -11.13
C LEU A 33 5.14 6.70 -12.43
N GLY A 34 4.66 6.19 -13.57
CA GLY A 34 5.19 6.48 -14.91
C GLY A 34 6.39 5.65 -15.32
N PHE A 35 6.64 4.51 -14.66
CA PHE A 35 7.68 3.58 -15.08
C PHE A 35 7.12 2.56 -16.09
N LEU A 36 7.77 2.43 -17.24
CA LEU A 36 7.45 1.46 -18.28
C LEU A 36 8.27 0.17 -18.06
N LYS A 37 7.84 -0.92 -18.67
CA LYS A 37 8.54 -2.22 -18.56
C LYS A 37 10.01 -2.14 -18.95
N ASP A 38 10.32 -1.36 -20.00
CA ASP A 38 11.69 -1.24 -20.53
C ASP A 38 12.60 -0.39 -19.63
N ASP A 39 12.02 0.41 -18.73
CA ASP A 39 12.77 1.23 -17.76
C ASP A 39 13.27 0.43 -16.56
N VAL A 40 12.74 -0.79 -16.35
CA VAL A 40 12.94 -1.57 -15.13
C VAL A 40 13.82 -2.79 -15.44
N LYS A 41 15.02 -2.83 -14.84
CA LYS A 41 15.98 -3.94 -15.00
C LYS A 41 15.86 -5.01 -13.92
N ILE A 42 15.63 -4.60 -12.67
CA ILE A 42 15.51 -5.46 -11.49
C ILE A 42 14.17 -5.14 -10.83
N THR A 43 13.42 -6.16 -10.46
CA THR A 43 12.09 -6.05 -9.89
C THR A 43 12.00 -6.72 -8.52
N MET A 44 10.89 -6.57 -7.84
CA MET A 44 10.62 -7.28 -6.60
C MET A 44 10.62 -8.81 -6.78
N ALA A 45 10.48 -9.35 -8.00
CA ALA A 45 10.59 -10.78 -8.27
C ALA A 45 12.01 -11.32 -7.98
N GLU A 46 13.05 -10.63 -8.46
CA GLU A 46 14.44 -10.99 -8.20
C GLU A 46 14.80 -10.84 -6.72
N VAL A 47 14.29 -9.78 -6.09
CA VAL A 47 14.55 -9.48 -4.67
C VAL A 47 13.94 -10.55 -3.77
N ILE A 48 12.66 -10.91 -3.97
CA ILE A 48 11.99 -11.88 -3.08
C ILE A 48 12.58 -13.29 -3.19
N LEU A 49 13.13 -13.64 -4.36
CA LEU A 49 13.86 -14.88 -4.59
C LEU A 49 15.30 -14.84 -4.05
N GLY A 50 15.80 -13.67 -3.64
CA GLY A 50 17.16 -13.50 -3.13
C GLY A 50 18.23 -13.51 -4.22
N LYS A 51 17.86 -13.25 -5.47
CA LYS A 51 18.79 -13.13 -6.61
C LYS A 51 19.49 -11.76 -6.63
N ASN A 52 18.81 -10.72 -6.13
CA ASN A 52 19.31 -9.35 -6.00
C ASN A 52 19.00 -8.79 -4.61
N LYS A 53 19.77 -7.79 -4.18
CA LYS A 53 19.46 -7.01 -2.98
C LYS A 53 18.33 -6.04 -3.26
N LEU A 54 17.59 -5.63 -2.23
CA LEU A 54 16.56 -4.61 -2.38
C LEU A 54 17.14 -3.27 -2.85
N SER A 55 18.33 -2.89 -2.39
CA SER A 55 19.05 -1.69 -2.84
C SER A 55 19.28 -1.63 -4.35
N ASP A 56 19.46 -2.78 -5.00
CA ASP A 56 19.70 -2.85 -6.45
C ASP A 56 18.41 -2.63 -7.27
N CYS A 57 17.26 -2.85 -6.63
CA CYS A 57 15.93 -2.72 -7.20
C CYS A 57 15.36 -1.31 -7.07
N ILE A 58 15.82 -0.53 -6.07
CA ILE A 58 15.26 0.79 -5.76
C ILE A 58 15.68 1.81 -6.80
N ILE A 59 14.68 2.54 -7.35
CA ILE A 59 14.89 3.62 -8.30
C ILE A 59 14.22 4.92 -7.82
N PRO A 60 14.85 6.10 -8.04
CA PRO A 60 14.23 7.37 -7.71
C PRO A 60 13.05 7.66 -8.64
N THR A 61 11.98 8.24 -8.10
CA THR A 61 10.88 8.74 -8.90
C THR A 61 11.12 10.19 -9.37
N LYS A 62 10.20 10.75 -10.14
CA LYS A 62 10.21 12.18 -10.50
C LYS A 62 9.93 13.10 -9.28
N GLU A 63 9.38 12.53 -8.21
CA GLU A 63 9.04 13.28 -6.99
C GLU A 63 10.18 13.21 -5.99
N LYS A 64 10.60 14.37 -5.49
CA LYS A 64 11.68 14.47 -4.50
C LYS A 64 11.34 13.62 -3.26
N ASN A 65 12.34 12.90 -2.75
CA ASN A 65 12.26 12.03 -1.56
C ASN A 65 11.34 10.81 -1.72
N LEU A 66 10.81 10.53 -2.91
CA LEU A 66 10.02 9.34 -3.20
C LEU A 66 10.81 8.38 -4.10
N PHE A 67 10.96 7.15 -3.62
CA PHE A 67 11.64 6.06 -4.32
C PHE A 67 10.66 4.91 -4.50
N ILE A 68 10.90 4.07 -5.52
CA ILE A 68 10.11 2.87 -5.76
C ILE A 68 11.00 1.65 -5.96
N ALA A 69 10.58 0.51 -5.41
CA ALA A 69 11.03 -0.81 -5.83
C ALA A 69 9.91 -1.40 -6.71
N PRO A 70 10.13 -1.51 -8.03
CA PRO A 70 9.09 -1.80 -8.99
C PRO A 70 8.72 -3.28 -9.03
N SER A 71 7.48 -3.56 -9.48
CA SER A 71 6.96 -4.89 -9.77
C SER A 71 6.63 -5.08 -11.24
N MET A 72 6.68 -6.34 -11.67
CA MET A 72 6.28 -6.82 -12.98
C MET A 72 5.53 -8.15 -12.85
N PRO A 73 4.82 -8.63 -13.88
CA PRO A 73 4.11 -9.92 -13.86
C PRO A 73 4.97 -11.12 -13.45
N THR A 74 6.29 -11.05 -13.63
CA THR A 74 7.25 -12.05 -13.16
C THR A 74 7.21 -12.30 -11.64
N LEU A 75 6.64 -11.37 -10.86
CA LEU A 75 6.44 -11.57 -9.42
C LEU A 75 5.44 -12.70 -9.13
N ALA A 76 4.49 -12.99 -10.02
CA ALA A 76 3.59 -14.14 -9.87
C ALA A 76 4.36 -15.47 -9.97
N ASP A 77 5.30 -15.57 -10.92
CA ASP A 77 6.16 -16.75 -11.06
C ASP A 77 7.11 -16.88 -9.85
N ALA A 78 7.60 -15.74 -9.36
CA ALA A 78 8.43 -15.70 -8.16
C ALA A 78 7.65 -16.21 -6.93
N GLU A 79 6.36 -15.89 -6.80
CA GLU A 79 5.51 -16.39 -5.71
C GLU A 79 5.40 -17.92 -5.71
N LEU A 80 5.22 -18.54 -6.88
CA LEU A 80 5.20 -20.00 -7.00
C LEU A 80 6.52 -20.63 -6.53
N ASN A 81 7.65 -20.05 -6.92
CA ASN A 81 8.97 -20.52 -6.49
C ASN A 81 9.22 -20.29 -4.99
N LEU A 82 8.66 -19.22 -4.43
CA LEU A 82 8.79 -18.87 -3.02
C LEU A 82 8.21 -19.95 -2.09
N THR A 83 7.22 -20.74 -2.54
CA THR A 83 6.62 -21.83 -1.75
C THR A 83 7.63 -22.84 -1.24
N LYS A 84 8.74 -23.03 -1.98
CA LYS A 84 9.83 -23.98 -1.67
C LYS A 84 11.02 -23.33 -0.96
N ALA A 85 11.00 -21.98 -0.80
CA ALA A 85 12.14 -21.26 -0.25
C ALA A 85 12.21 -21.37 1.29
N GLU A 86 13.42 -21.37 1.83
CA GLU A 86 13.63 -21.17 3.26
C GLU A 86 13.10 -19.81 3.69
N LYS A 87 12.53 -19.75 4.90
CA LYS A 87 11.95 -18.53 5.47
C LYS A 87 10.92 -17.86 4.54
N ARG A 88 10.17 -18.65 3.77
CA ARG A 88 9.22 -18.23 2.74
C ARG A 88 8.23 -17.14 3.16
N PHE A 89 7.92 -17.03 4.44
CA PHE A 89 7.02 -16.02 5.01
C PHE A 89 7.72 -14.71 5.44
N ARG A 90 9.06 -14.67 5.44
CA ARG A 90 9.87 -13.54 5.93
C ARG A 90 10.87 -13.01 4.89
N ARG A 91 10.74 -13.40 3.63
CA ARG A 91 11.67 -12.98 2.58
C ARG A 91 11.66 -11.48 2.37
N LEU A 92 10.46 -10.86 2.37
CA LEU A 92 10.34 -9.42 2.26
C LEU A 92 10.89 -8.70 3.50
N GLN A 93 10.62 -9.21 4.71
CA GLN A 93 11.20 -8.66 5.94
C GLN A 93 12.73 -8.64 5.89
N ILE A 94 13.34 -9.75 5.45
CA ILE A 94 14.80 -9.86 5.28
C ILE A 94 15.30 -8.86 4.22
N ALA A 95 14.57 -8.68 3.13
CA ALA A 95 14.94 -7.71 2.10
C ALA A 95 14.89 -6.27 2.63
N ILE A 96 13.82 -5.88 3.34
CA ILE A 96 13.65 -4.54 3.91
C ILE A 96 14.71 -4.25 4.97
N SER A 97 15.11 -5.22 5.79
CA SER A 97 16.14 -5.01 6.81
C SER A 97 17.51 -4.63 6.23
N SER A 98 17.75 -4.91 4.94
CA SER A 98 19.01 -4.51 4.27
C SER A 98 19.09 -3.01 3.96
N VAL A 99 17.97 -2.28 4.04
CA VAL A 99 17.86 -0.82 3.83
C VAL A 99 17.28 -0.10 5.06
N GLU A 100 17.32 -0.78 6.22
CA GLU A 100 16.84 -0.22 7.49
C GLU A 100 17.60 1.06 7.84
N GLY A 101 16.87 2.09 8.28
CA GLY A 101 17.43 3.42 8.61
C GLY A 101 17.69 4.32 7.40
N GLU A 102 17.52 3.83 6.16
CA GLU A 102 17.69 4.66 4.96
C GLU A 102 16.43 5.44 4.59
N TYR A 103 15.26 5.02 5.06
CA TYR A 103 13.95 5.61 4.76
C TYR A 103 13.17 5.83 6.05
N ASP A 104 12.46 6.97 6.12
CA ASP A 104 11.57 7.29 7.25
C ASP A 104 10.30 6.42 7.18
N TYR A 105 9.82 6.14 5.95
CA TYR A 105 8.64 5.30 5.69
C TYR A 105 8.90 4.31 4.56
N VAL A 106 8.46 3.07 4.76
CA VAL A 106 8.35 2.05 3.72
C VAL A 106 6.87 1.70 3.55
N ILE A 107 6.31 1.99 2.38
CA ILE A 107 4.93 1.67 2.03
C ILE A 107 4.93 0.44 1.13
N ILE A 108 4.16 -0.59 1.49
CA ILE A 108 4.06 -1.82 0.71
C ILE A 108 2.69 -1.86 0.02
N ASP A 109 2.66 -1.81 -1.30
CA ASP A 109 1.45 -2.00 -2.10
C ASP A 109 1.24 -3.48 -2.38
N CYS A 110 0.13 -4.04 -1.89
CA CYS A 110 -0.14 -5.47 -1.92
C CYS A 110 -1.28 -5.82 -2.89
N PRO A 111 -1.29 -7.05 -3.45
CA PRO A 111 -2.43 -7.56 -4.18
C PRO A 111 -3.64 -7.74 -3.24
N PRO A 112 -4.88 -7.73 -3.77
CA PRO A 112 -6.09 -7.89 -2.97
C PRO A 112 -6.31 -9.32 -2.46
N SER A 113 -5.55 -10.30 -2.97
CA SER A 113 -5.65 -11.71 -2.59
C SER A 113 -4.85 -12.03 -1.34
N LEU A 114 -5.31 -13.01 -0.57
CA LEU A 114 -4.57 -13.59 0.56
C LEU A 114 -3.56 -14.63 0.05
N SER A 115 -2.52 -14.13 -0.59
CA SER A 115 -1.47 -14.95 -1.18
C SER A 115 -0.21 -14.97 -0.29
N LEU A 116 0.80 -15.72 -0.70
CA LEU A 116 2.09 -15.77 -0.01
C LEU A 116 2.80 -14.40 -0.04
N LEU A 117 2.56 -13.59 -1.07
CA LEU A 117 3.04 -12.20 -1.14
C LEU A 117 2.40 -11.35 -0.03
N THR A 118 1.08 -11.42 0.13
CA THR A 118 0.38 -10.69 1.20
C THR A 118 0.87 -11.11 2.59
N VAL A 119 1.11 -12.41 2.81
CA VAL A 119 1.69 -12.90 4.08
C VAL A 119 3.09 -12.32 4.30
N ASN A 120 3.93 -12.24 3.27
CA ASN A 120 5.26 -11.61 3.36
C ASN A 120 5.17 -10.12 3.70
N ALA A 121 4.23 -9.40 3.09
CA ALA A 121 4.01 -7.99 3.38
C ALA A 121 3.57 -7.77 4.84
N LEU A 122 2.61 -8.56 5.34
CA LEU A 122 2.16 -8.51 6.73
C LEU A 122 3.27 -8.92 7.72
N ALA A 123 4.13 -9.86 7.32
CA ALA A 123 5.28 -10.28 8.13
C ALA A 123 6.34 -9.18 8.27
N ALA A 124 6.46 -8.29 7.27
CA ALA A 124 7.44 -7.21 7.23
C ALA A 124 6.92 -5.89 7.82
N ALA A 125 5.60 -5.68 7.83
CA ALA A 125 4.98 -4.41 8.24
C ALA A 125 4.82 -4.29 9.76
N GLN A 126 4.89 -3.06 10.28
CA GLN A 126 4.47 -2.70 11.63
C GLN A 126 2.98 -2.36 11.68
N TYR A 127 2.50 -1.69 10.64
CA TYR A 127 1.13 -1.17 10.56
C TYR A 127 0.43 -1.59 9.28
N VAL A 128 -0.89 -1.78 9.37
CA VAL A 128 -1.75 -2.04 8.22
C VAL A 128 -2.81 -0.95 8.13
N VAL A 129 -2.91 -0.32 6.98
CA VAL A 129 -4.05 0.50 6.58
C VAL A 129 -4.93 -0.34 5.66
N LEU A 130 -6.23 -0.40 5.94
CA LEU A 130 -7.21 -1.14 5.14
C LEU A 130 -8.09 -0.19 4.33
N PRO A 131 -7.79 0.07 3.05
CA PRO A 131 -8.71 0.80 2.19
C PRO A 131 -9.95 -0.06 1.89
N VAL A 132 -11.14 0.45 2.19
CA VAL A 132 -12.41 -0.25 2.01
C VAL A 132 -13.32 0.60 1.15
N GLN A 133 -13.78 0.06 0.02
CA GLN A 133 -14.74 0.75 -0.82
C GLN A 133 -16.12 0.77 -0.15
N ALA A 134 -16.88 1.87 -0.33
CA ALA A 134 -18.21 2.02 0.23
C ALA A 134 -19.25 1.23 -0.58
N GLU A 135 -19.07 -0.10 -0.64
CA GLU A 135 -19.91 -1.05 -1.38
C GLU A 135 -20.42 -2.16 -0.45
N PHE A 136 -21.56 -2.76 -0.78
CA PHE A 136 -22.26 -3.71 0.10
C PHE A 136 -21.39 -4.92 0.51
N TYR A 137 -20.60 -5.48 -0.42
CA TYR A 137 -19.78 -6.67 -0.14
C TYR A 137 -18.45 -6.37 0.55
N ALA A 138 -18.16 -5.11 0.83
CA ALA A 138 -16.87 -4.71 1.42
C ALA A 138 -16.62 -5.29 2.81
N LEU A 139 -17.68 -5.51 3.59
CA LEU A 139 -17.60 -6.03 4.97
C LEU A 139 -17.19 -7.50 5.03
N GLU A 140 -17.60 -8.31 4.05
CA GLU A 140 -17.27 -9.73 4.00
C GLU A 140 -15.76 -9.95 3.74
N GLY A 141 -15.21 -9.26 2.74
CA GLY A 141 -13.76 -9.28 2.45
C GLY A 141 -12.91 -8.75 3.60
N LEU A 142 -13.42 -7.75 4.34
CA LEU A 142 -12.76 -7.17 5.49
C LEU A 142 -12.57 -8.20 6.63
N SER A 143 -13.60 -9.01 6.92
CA SER A 143 -13.54 -10.05 7.95
C SER A 143 -12.48 -11.11 7.64
N GLN A 144 -12.36 -11.55 6.39
CA GLN A 144 -11.35 -12.51 5.97
C GLN A 144 -9.93 -11.95 6.13
N LEU A 145 -9.72 -10.69 5.77
CA LEU A 145 -8.42 -10.03 5.90
C LEU A 145 -8.00 -9.87 7.38
N ILE A 146 -8.93 -9.48 8.26
CA ILE A 146 -8.67 -9.39 9.70
C ILE A 146 -8.29 -10.75 10.30
N ASN A 147 -8.99 -11.80 9.92
CA ASN A 147 -8.65 -13.15 10.37
C ASN A 147 -7.22 -13.53 9.95
N SER A 148 -6.83 -13.21 8.72
CA SER A 148 -5.49 -13.49 8.21
C SER A 148 -4.42 -12.64 8.89
N MET A 149 -4.69 -11.36 9.15
CA MET A 149 -3.82 -10.52 9.98
C MET A 149 -3.64 -11.12 11.38
N GLY A 150 -4.72 -11.63 11.98
CA GLY A 150 -4.66 -12.31 13.28
C GLY A 150 -3.79 -13.56 13.26
N LEU A 151 -3.86 -14.36 12.20
CA LEU A 151 -3.00 -15.55 12.04
C LEU A 151 -1.52 -15.16 11.84
N VAL A 152 -1.24 -14.17 11.01
CA VAL A 152 0.13 -13.67 10.80
C VAL A 152 0.66 -13.04 12.10
N GLY A 153 -0.16 -12.23 12.80
CA GLY A 153 0.22 -11.64 14.08
C GLY A 153 0.61 -12.68 15.11
N LYS A 154 -0.15 -13.75 15.23
CA LYS A 154 0.14 -14.83 16.22
C LYS A 154 1.40 -15.64 15.88
N ASN A 155 1.63 -15.93 14.59
CA ASN A 155 2.61 -16.96 14.19
C ASN A 155 3.89 -16.38 13.58
N VAL A 156 3.85 -15.17 13.01
CA VAL A 156 4.96 -14.64 12.20
C VAL A 156 5.42 -13.26 12.67
N ASN A 157 4.49 -12.32 12.91
CA ASN A 157 4.81 -10.93 13.26
C ASN A 157 3.94 -10.43 14.43
N PRO A 158 4.34 -10.66 15.69
CA PRO A 158 3.57 -10.25 16.86
C PRO A 158 3.39 -8.73 17.02
N THR A 159 4.21 -7.93 16.36
CA THR A 159 4.15 -6.45 16.42
C THR A 159 3.21 -5.84 15.41
N LEU A 160 2.66 -6.66 14.48
CA LEU A 160 1.73 -6.19 13.46
C LEU A 160 0.46 -5.60 14.09
N SER A 161 0.13 -4.39 13.75
CA SER A 161 -1.08 -3.74 14.24
C SER A 161 -1.92 -3.11 13.13
N LEU A 162 -3.24 -3.09 13.33
CA LEU A 162 -4.16 -2.36 12.47
C LEU A 162 -4.07 -0.87 12.81
N LEU A 163 -3.51 -0.06 11.90
CA LEU A 163 -3.48 1.40 12.04
C LEU A 163 -4.88 1.99 11.88
N GLY A 164 -5.60 1.50 10.86
CA GLY A 164 -7.00 1.89 10.67
C GLY A 164 -7.61 1.40 9.38
N VAL A 165 -8.94 1.55 9.31
CA VAL A 165 -9.76 1.29 8.12
C VAL A 165 -10.05 2.62 7.44
N LEU A 166 -9.69 2.73 6.16
CA LEU A 166 -9.85 3.92 5.34
C LEU A 166 -11.04 3.75 4.38
N PRO A 167 -12.18 4.41 4.62
CA PRO A 167 -13.28 4.39 3.67
C PRO A 167 -12.88 5.09 2.36
N THR A 168 -13.09 4.42 1.24
CA THR A 168 -12.76 4.93 -0.09
C THR A 168 -13.98 4.89 -1.02
N MET A 169 -13.91 5.59 -2.16
CA MET A 169 -14.99 5.69 -3.15
C MET A 169 -16.30 6.20 -2.55
N MET A 170 -16.21 7.00 -1.48
CA MET A 170 -17.37 7.57 -0.80
C MET A 170 -18.13 8.53 -1.71
N ASP A 171 -19.44 8.32 -1.81
CA ASP A 171 -20.34 9.24 -2.50
C ASP A 171 -21.41 9.74 -1.52
N SER A 172 -21.30 11.01 -1.11
CA SER A 172 -22.20 11.63 -0.15
C SER A 172 -23.66 11.77 -0.65
N ARG A 173 -23.92 11.51 -1.94
CA ARG A 173 -25.26 11.54 -2.52
C ARG A 173 -26.03 10.23 -2.31
N THR A 174 -25.33 9.17 -1.87
CA THR A 174 -25.94 7.84 -1.70
C THR A 174 -26.09 7.50 -0.21
N THR A 175 -27.24 6.96 0.16
CA THR A 175 -27.50 6.43 1.51
C THR A 175 -26.60 5.22 1.82
N LEU A 176 -26.27 4.42 0.81
CA LEU A 176 -25.40 3.25 0.93
C LEU A 176 -24.04 3.60 1.50
N SER A 177 -23.40 4.68 1.01
CA SER A 177 -22.08 5.11 1.53
C SER A 177 -22.14 5.44 3.03
N GLY A 178 -23.21 6.09 3.48
CA GLY A 178 -23.40 6.38 4.91
C GLY A 178 -23.64 5.12 5.75
N GLN A 179 -24.43 4.16 5.22
CA GLN A 179 -24.69 2.90 5.90
C GLN A 179 -23.40 2.05 6.03
N VAL A 180 -22.65 1.88 4.95
CA VAL A 180 -21.37 1.15 4.97
C VAL A 180 -20.37 1.80 5.94
N HIS A 181 -20.25 3.14 5.93
CA HIS A 181 -19.41 3.84 6.87
C HIS A 181 -19.82 3.56 8.32
N SER A 182 -21.11 3.62 8.63
CA SER A 182 -21.64 3.34 9.97
C SER A 182 -21.38 1.90 10.41
N GLU A 183 -21.54 0.94 9.50
CA GLU A 183 -21.23 -0.47 9.80
C GLU A 183 -19.74 -0.68 10.06
N ILE A 184 -18.84 -0.12 9.23
CA ILE A 184 -17.39 -0.17 9.48
C ILE A 184 -17.07 0.43 10.85
N ALA A 185 -17.68 1.55 11.22
CA ALA A 185 -17.44 2.21 12.51
C ALA A 185 -17.90 1.35 13.71
N LYS A 186 -18.97 0.54 13.56
CA LYS A 186 -19.41 -0.41 14.61
C LYS A 186 -18.41 -1.55 14.80
N PHE A 187 -17.87 -2.11 13.69
CA PHE A 187 -16.90 -3.22 13.75
C PHE A 187 -15.51 -2.76 14.19
N PHE A 188 -15.14 -1.52 13.89
CA PHE A 188 -13.81 -0.95 14.15
C PHE A 188 -13.89 0.36 14.92
N PRO A 189 -14.46 0.36 16.14
CA PRO A 189 -14.51 1.57 16.96
C PRO A 189 -13.08 2.09 17.18
N ASN A 190 -12.87 3.38 16.99
CA ASN A 190 -11.57 4.07 17.11
C ASN A 190 -10.47 3.68 16.07
N LYS A 191 -10.78 2.79 15.10
CA LYS A 191 -9.84 2.41 14.03
C LYS A 191 -10.25 2.95 12.66
N ILE A 192 -11.46 3.47 12.49
CA ILE A 192 -11.84 4.13 11.23
C ILE A 192 -11.09 5.47 11.10
N PHE A 193 -10.60 5.78 9.90
CA PHE A 193 -10.04 7.10 9.61
C PHE A 193 -11.13 8.17 9.65
N LYS A 194 -10.83 9.34 10.24
CA LYS A 194 -11.73 10.49 10.27
C LYS A 194 -11.97 11.03 8.86
N THR A 195 -10.92 10.98 8.03
CA THR A 195 -10.98 11.38 6.63
C THR A 195 -11.30 10.19 5.75
N SER A 196 -12.28 10.32 4.86
CA SER A 196 -12.59 9.33 3.82
C SER A 196 -12.16 9.83 2.44
N ILE A 197 -11.91 8.90 1.51
CA ILE A 197 -11.56 9.23 0.13
C ILE A 197 -12.84 9.27 -0.71
N PRO A 198 -13.22 10.42 -1.30
CA PRO A 198 -14.40 10.51 -2.13
C PRO A 198 -14.21 9.83 -3.48
N ARG A 199 -15.31 9.41 -4.11
CA ARG A 199 -15.31 9.08 -5.53
C ARG A 199 -14.91 10.33 -6.32
N ASN A 200 -13.79 10.26 -7.07
CA ASN A 200 -13.24 11.41 -7.77
C ASN A 200 -12.51 10.96 -9.04
N ILE A 201 -12.92 11.50 -10.19
CA ILE A 201 -12.39 11.12 -11.49
C ILE A 201 -10.88 11.38 -11.60
N ARG A 202 -10.36 12.43 -10.95
CA ARG A 202 -8.94 12.77 -10.98
C ARG A 202 -8.05 11.68 -10.39
N LEU A 203 -8.58 10.87 -9.44
CA LEU A 203 -7.89 9.70 -8.88
C LEU A 203 -7.80 8.55 -9.89
N ALA A 204 -8.75 8.45 -10.82
CA ALA A 204 -8.71 7.45 -11.88
C ALA A 204 -7.85 7.90 -13.07
N GLU A 205 -7.80 9.20 -13.36
CA GLU A 205 -7.02 9.77 -14.47
C GLU A 205 -5.52 9.86 -14.15
N ALA A 206 -5.14 10.26 -12.94
CA ALA A 206 -3.74 10.50 -12.57
C ALA A 206 -2.78 9.34 -12.92
N PRO A 207 -3.12 8.04 -12.68
CA PRO A 207 -2.25 6.93 -13.06
C PRO A 207 -1.99 6.81 -14.56
N SER A 208 -2.94 7.20 -15.43
CA SER A 208 -2.73 7.19 -16.89
C SER A 208 -1.72 8.24 -17.35
N HIS A 209 -1.44 9.23 -16.52
CA HIS A 209 -0.38 10.23 -16.72
C HIS A 209 0.92 9.88 -15.97
N GLY A 210 0.96 8.74 -15.27
CA GLY A 210 2.13 8.27 -14.52
C GLY A 210 2.53 9.19 -13.37
N VAL A 211 1.55 9.84 -12.71
CA VAL A 211 1.81 10.78 -11.61
C VAL A 211 0.79 10.63 -10.46
N PRO A 212 1.17 10.94 -9.21
CA PRO A 212 0.23 11.02 -8.10
C PRO A 212 -0.82 12.11 -8.32
N VAL A 213 -2.01 11.95 -7.71
CA VAL A 213 -3.11 12.92 -7.87
C VAL A 213 -2.73 14.34 -7.42
N GLY A 214 -1.84 14.46 -6.43
CA GLY A 214 -1.37 15.77 -5.95
C GLY A 214 -0.50 16.52 -6.95
N VAL A 215 0.09 15.83 -7.94
CA VAL A 215 0.79 16.42 -9.09
C VAL A 215 -0.21 16.69 -10.22
N TYR A 216 -1.08 15.71 -10.51
CA TYR A 216 -2.06 15.81 -11.59
C TYR A 216 -3.07 16.93 -11.39
N ASP A 217 -3.71 16.97 -10.20
CA ASP A 217 -4.65 18.05 -9.82
C ASP A 217 -4.66 18.23 -8.29
N ARG A 218 -3.77 19.10 -7.81
CA ARG A 218 -3.59 19.39 -6.38
C ARG A 218 -4.83 19.99 -5.70
N PHE A 219 -5.74 20.56 -6.47
CA PHE A 219 -6.96 21.20 -5.95
C PHE A 219 -8.16 20.27 -5.95
N SER A 220 -8.05 19.08 -6.53
CA SER A 220 -9.13 18.10 -6.55
C SER A 220 -9.53 17.65 -5.14
N LYS A 221 -10.77 17.20 -4.98
CA LYS A 221 -11.25 16.64 -3.73
C LYS A 221 -10.43 15.40 -3.32
N GLY A 222 -10.02 14.57 -4.30
CA GLY A 222 -9.18 13.40 -4.08
C GLY A 222 -7.79 13.76 -3.53
N ALA A 223 -7.13 14.75 -4.12
CA ALA A 223 -5.82 15.22 -3.66
C ALA A 223 -5.87 15.75 -2.23
N ARG A 224 -6.87 16.59 -1.92
CA ARG A 224 -7.07 17.13 -0.57
C ARG A 224 -7.35 16.04 0.46
N ALA A 225 -8.16 15.04 0.09
CA ALA A 225 -8.48 13.93 0.97
C ALA A 225 -7.23 13.09 1.28
N TYR A 226 -6.42 12.71 0.28
CA TYR A 226 -5.17 11.97 0.53
C TYR A 226 -4.15 12.78 1.34
N LYS A 227 -4.06 14.09 1.12
CA LYS A 227 -3.23 14.97 1.96
C LYS A 227 -3.66 14.93 3.43
N ALA A 228 -4.97 14.95 3.71
CA ALA A 228 -5.51 14.87 5.07
C ALA A 228 -5.32 13.48 5.69
N VAL A 229 -5.60 12.40 4.93
CA VAL A 229 -5.35 11.01 5.37
C VAL A 229 -3.89 10.79 5.72
N THR A 230 -2.95 11.31 4.91
CA THR A 230 -1.52 11.14 5.18
C THR A 230 -1.11 11.82 6.49
N LYS A 231 -1.63 13.00 6.78
CA LYS A 231 -1.41 13.65 8.09
C LYS A 231 -1.96 12.80 9.24
N GLU A 232 -3.16 12.26 9.08
CA GLU A 232 -3.77 11.39 10.08
C GLU A 232 -2.96 10.08 10.26
N ILE A 233 -2.35 9.54 9.20
CA ILE A 233 -1.42 8.41 9.30
C ILE A 233 -0.21 8.80 10.17
N MET A 234 0.45 9.93 9.90
CA MET A 234 1.59 10.40 10.69
C MET A 234 1.23 10.58 12.17
N GLU A 235 0.09 11.23 12.46
CA GLU A 235 -0.41 11.38 13.83
C GLU A 235 -0.65 10.02 14.54
N ARG A 236 -1.16 9.02 13.80
CA ARG A 236 -1.45 7.68 14.36
C ARG A 236 -0.21 6.83 14.59
N VAL A 237 0.87 7.05 13.85
CA VAL A 237 2.15 6.36 14.06
C VAL A 237 3.05 7.07 15.05
N GLY A 238 2.71 8.30 15.45
CA GLY A 238 3.40 9.07 16.50
C GLY A 238 4.49 10.00 15.98
N ASP A 239 4.37 10.44 14.72
CA ASP A 239 5.28 11.41 14.07
C ASP A 239 4.71 12.85 14.11
#